data_dbc222b29b80b17adc853efb72daba00
#
_entry.id   dbc222b29b80b17adc853efb72daba00
#
_cell.length_a   1.000
_cell.length_b   1.000
_cell.length_c   1.000
_cell.angle_alpha   90.00
_cell.angle_beta   90.00
_cell.angle_gamma   90.00
#
_symmetry.space_group_name_H-M   'P 1'
#
loop_
_entity.id
_entity.type
_entity.pdbx_description
1 polymer ?
#
loop_
_entity_poly.entity_id
_entity_poly.type
_entity_poly.pdbx_seq_one_letter_code
_entity_poly.pdbx_strand_id
1 'polypeptide(L)'
;MANLDLTKYGITGTVEIVHNPSYDVLFAEETKAGLEGFEKGQVTELGAVNVMTGIYTGRSPKDKFLVKDATSENTVWWTSEEYKNDNKPVTTEAWKELKALAAKELSNKKLYVVDGYCGANKATCLKVRFIMEVAWQAHFVTNMFIRPSKEELESFEPDFIVYNASKAKVENYKELGLNSETAVVFNLTTKEQVILNTWYGGEMKKGMFSMMNYFNPLRGIASMHCSANTNMEETESAIFFGLSGTGKTTLSTDPKRKLIGDDEHGWDNEGVFNYEGGCYAKVINLDKESEPDIYNAIKRDALLENVTVDANGKIDFADKSVTENTRVSYPIHHIENIVKPISKGPHAKQVIFLSADAFGVLPPVSILNPAQAQYYFLSGFTAKLAGTERGITEPTPTFSACFGA
;
A
#
# COMPACT_ATOMS: atom_id res chain seq x y z
N MET A 1 7.10 -26.62 11.49
CA MET A 1 7.04 -25.90 10.22
C MET A 1 8.27 -26.28 9.41
N ALA A 2 8.14 -26.64 8.14
CA ALA A 2 9.30 -26.90 7.29
C ALA A 2 10.15 -25.62 7.22
N ASN A 3 11.48 -25.75 7.30
CA ASN A 3 12.37 -24.61 7.14
C ASN A 3 12.16 -24.01 5.74
N LEU A 4 11.71 -22.75 5.68
CA LEU A 4 11.49 -22.05 4.43
C LEU A 4 12.83 -21.89 3.70
N ASP A 5 12.94 -22.49 2.50
CA ASP A 5 14.14 -22.37 1.67
C ASP A 5 14.06 -21.10 0.81
N LEU A 6 14.97 -20.13 1.08
CA LEU A 6 15.09 -18.90 0.32
C LEU A 6 16.15 -18.97 -0.80
N THR A 7 16.88 -20.07 -0.92
CA THR A 7 17.93 -20.22 -1.97
C THR A 7 17.35 -20.19 -3.38
N LYS A 8 16.11 -20.67 -3.55
CA LYS A 8 15.38 -20.56 -4.82
C LYS A 8 15.12 -19.10 -5.27
N TYR A 9 15.20 -18.16 -4.34
CA TYR A 9 15.07 -16.71 -4.60
C TYR A 9 16.44 -16.02 -4.72
N GLY A 10 17.55 -16.78 -4.72
CA GLY A 10 18.92 -16.26 -4.77
C GLY A 10 19.46 -15.75 -3.43
N ILE A 11 18.73 -15.94 -2.33
CA ILE A 11 19.11 -15.50 -0.98
C ILE A 11 19.77 -16.67 -0.27
N THR A 12 21.02 -16.48 0.18
CA THR A 12 21.84 -17.55 0.77
C THR A 12 22.39 -17.15 2.14
N GLY A 13 22.83 -18.14 2.93
CA GLY A 13 23.48 -17.91 4.21
C GLY A 13 22.56 -17.25 5.27
N THR A 14 21.26 -17.42 5.16
CA THR A 14 20.28 -16.83 6.11
C THR A 14 20.56 -17.33 7.52
N VAL A 15 20.75 -16.41 8.47
CA VAL A 15 21.06 -16.72 9.87
C VAL A 15 19.80 -17.22 10.59
N GLU A 16 18.67 -16.55 10.36
CA GLU A 16 17.37 -16.85 10.94
C GLU A 16 16.25 -16.35 10.01
N ILE A 17 15.18 -17.11 9.92
CA ILE A 17 13.95 -16.70 9.20
C ILE A 17 12.83 -16.63 10.21
N VAL A 18 12.29 -15.42 10.44
CA VAL A 18 11.08 -15.20 11.20
C VAL A 18 9.91 -15.21 10.22
N HIS A 19 9.28 -16.38 10.08
CA HIS A 19 8.24 -16.62 9.08
C HIS A 19 6.84 -16.43 9.67
N ASN A 20 6.05 -15.56 9.09
CA ASN A 20 4.68 -15.20 9.50
C ASN A 20 4.56 -14.91 11.00
N PRO A 21 5.37 -13.97 11.54
CA PRO A 21 5.40 -13.66 12.96
C PRO A 21 4.04 -13.16 13.46
N SER A 22 3.75 -13.45 14.73
CA SER A 22 2.64 -12.81 15.42
C SER A 22 2.95 -11.34 15.73
N TYR A 23 1.94 -10.54 16.04
CA TYR A 23 2.13 -9.16 16.48
C TYR A 23 3.03 -9.05 17.72
N ASP A 24 2.95 -10.00 18.66
CA ASP A 24 3.83 -9.99 19.84
C ASP A 24 5.29 -10.19 19.49
N VAL A 25 5.58 -11.08 18.52
CA VAL A 25 6.94 -11.27 18.00
C VAL A 25 7.42 -10.02 17.28
N LEU A 26 6.58 -9.43 16.40
CA LEU A 26 6.91 -8.20 15.68
C LEU A 26 7.21 -7.05 16.63
N PHE A 27 6.32 -6.83 17.62
CA PHE A 27 6.51 -5.80 18.62
C PHE A 27 7.81 -5.97 19.41
N ALA A 28 8.13 -7.19 19.85
CA ALA A 28 9.37 -7.47 20.54
C ALA A 28 10.60 -7.22 19.66
N GLU A 29 10.52 -7.57 18.37
CA GLU A 29 11.63 -7.42 17.43
C GLU A 29 11.88 -5.94 17.04
N GLU A 30 10.82 -5.17 16.81
CA GLU A 30 10.93 -3.77 16.35
C GLU A 30 11.20 -2.76 17.48
N THR A 31 11.00 -3.17 18.74
CA THR A 31 11.23 -2.32 19.93
C THR A 31 12.38 -2.78 20.83
N LYS A 32 13.08 -3.85 20.43
CA LYS A 32 14.18 -4.40 21.24
C LYS A 32 15.32 -3.40 21.43
N ALA A 33 16.01 -3.51 22.57
CA ALA A 33 17.19 -2.70 22.86
C ALA A 33 18.31 -2.95 21.83
N GLY A 34 19.05 -1.90 21.49
CA GLY A 34 20.18 -1.97 20.57
C GLY A 34 19.81 -1.77 19.09
N LEU A 35 18.55 -1.56 18.75
CA LEU A 35 18.17 -1.09 17.42
C LEU A 35 18.54 0.38 17.25
N GLU A 36 19.08 0.73 16.09
CA GLU A 36 19.52 2.08 15.74
C GLU A 36 18.87 2.56 14.42
N GLY A 37 18.91 3.88 14.23
CA GLY A 37 18.43 4.51 12.99
C GLY A 37 16.96 4.18 12.69
N PHE A 38 16.71 3.86 11.43
CA PHE A 38 15.35 3.58 10.94
C PHE A 38 14.85 2.16 11.21
N GLU A 39 15.62 1.31 11.88
CA GLU A 39 15.15 0.00 12.34
C GLU A 39 14.39 0.07 13.65
N LYS A 40 14.62 1.15 14.42
CA LYS A 40 14.10 1.32 15.78
C LYS A 40 12.66 1.78 15.76
N GLY A 41 11.78 0.97 16.36
CA GLY A 41 10.43 1.38 16.73
C GLY A 41 10.39 2.03 18.12
N GLN A 42 9.56 3.06 18.25
CA GLN A 42 9.29 3.74 19.52
C GLN A 42 7.85 3.47 19.94
N VAL A 43 7.66 2.92 21.14
CA VAL A 43 6.33 2.68 21.70
C VAL A 43 5.71 4.02 22.11
N THR A 44 4.46 4.24 21.71
CA THR A 44 3.71 5.45 22.02
C THR A 44 2.78 5.29 23.23
N GLU A 45 2.28 6.39 23.75
CA GLU A 45 1.29 6.41 24.86
C GLU A 45 -0.01 5.66 24.54
N LEU A 46 -0.34 5.50 23.24
CA LEU A 46 -1.51 4.74 22.78
C LEU A 46 -1.21 3.24 22.57
N GLY A 47 0.04 2.82 22.77
CA GLY A 47 0.48 1.43 22.61
C GLY A 47 0.89 1.04 21.19
N ALA A 48 0.66 1.90 20.21
CA ALA A 48 1.16 1.74 18.84
C ALA A 48 2.68 1.95 18.79
N VAL A 49 3.35 1.37 17.81
CA VAL A 49 4.77 1.62 17.54
C VAL A 49 4.90 2.71 16.48
N ASN A 50 5.80 3.66 16.67
CA ASN A 50 6.16 4.68 15.69
C ASN A 50 7.54 4.40 15.11
N VAL A 51 7.69 4.55 13.80
CA VAL A 51 8.94 4.37 13.06
C VAL A 51 9.21 5.54 12.14
N MET A 52 10.49 5.71 11.78
CA MET A 52 10.93 6.74 10.85
C MET A 52 11.37 6.09 9.53
N THR A 53 11.03 6.70 8.40
CA THR A 53 11.34 6.16 7.06
C THR A 53 12.42 6.93 6.32
N GLY A 54 13.16 7.79 7.03
CA GLY A 54 14.26 8.58 6.48
C GLY A 54 13.79 9.67 5.52
N ILE A 55 14.52 9.84 4.42
CA ILE A 55 14.24 10.86 3.41
C ILE A 55 13.00 10.54 2.55
N TYR A 56 12.58 9.29 2.55
CA TYR A 56 11.38 8.84 1.81
C TYR A 56 10.18 8.76 2.76
N THR A 57 9.52 9.89 2.97
CA THR A 57 8.29 9.96 3.78
C THR A 57 7.01 9.74 2.95
N GLY A 58 7.17 9.34 1.70
CA GLY A 58 6.14 9.01 0.72
C GLY A 58 6.73 8.20 -0.41
N ARG A 59 5.87 7.73 -1.32
CA ARG A 59 6.29 6.99 -2.51
C ARG A 59 7.17 7.85 -3.41
N SER A 60 8.02 7.19 -4.19
CA SER A 60 8.84 7.82 -5.21
C SER A 60 8.46 7.35 -6.63
N PRO A 61 7.45 7.93 -7.27
CA PRO A 61 7.03 7.54 -8.63
C PRO A 61 8.16 7.70 -9.67
N LYS A 62 9.09 8.63 -9.43
CA LYS A 62 10.25 8.84 -10.30
C LYS A 62 11.22 7.66 -10.31
N ASP A 63 11.23 6.86 -9.26
CA ASP A 63 12.11 5.69 -9.07
C ASP A 63 11.37 4.36 -9.31
N LYS A 64 10.10 4.41 -9.82
CA LYS A 64 9.32 3.26 -10.24
C LYS A 64 9.62 2.89 -11.69
N PHE A 65 9.87 1.59 -11.92
CA PHE A 65 10.15 1.03 -13.24
C PHE A 65 9.47 -0.32 -13.44
N LEU A 66 9.21 -0.69 -14.70
CA LEU A 66 8.73 -2.00 -15.07
C LEU A 66 9.67 -2.61 -16.11
N VAL A 67 9.92 -3.91 -16.01
CA VAL A 67 10.70 -4.63 -17.01
C VAL A 67 9.91 -4.65 -18.32
N LYS A 68 10.54 -4.15 -19.41
CA LYS A 68 9.97 -4.22 -20.74
C LYS A 68 10.47 -5.47 -21.44
N ASP A 69 9.59 -6.42 -21.62
CA ASP A 69 9.83 -7.69 -22.29
C ASP A 69 8.64 -8.10 -23.17
N ALA A 70 8.68 -9.29 -23.76
CA ALA A 70 7.62 -9.76 -24.65
C ALA A 70 6.23 -9.84 -23.99
N THR A 71 6.14 -10.06 -22.68
CA THR A 71 4.87 -10.08 -21.94
C THR A 71 4.31 -8.67 -21.74
N SER A 72 5.17 -7.74 -21.32
CA SER A 72 4.77 -6.39 -20.91
C SER A 72 4.69 -5.40 -22.08
N GLU A 73 5.39 -5.66 -23.18
CA GLU A 73 5.55 -4.70 -24.28
C GLU A 73 4.23 -4.18 -24.83
N ASN A 74 3.24 -5.06 -25.00
CA ASN A 74 1.94 -4.73 -25.61
C ASN A 74 0.79 -4.64 -24.61
N THR A 75 1.06 -4.81 -23.30
CA THR A 75 0.04 -4.84 -22.25
C THR A 75 0.17 -3.70 -21.24
N VAL A 76 1.33 -3.05 -21.19
CA VAL A 76 1.57 -1.89 -20.33
C VAL A 76 1.43 -0.61 -21.14
N TRP A 77 0.76 0.37 -20.59
CA TRP A 77 0.73 1.71 -21.16
C TRP A 77 2.03 2.44 -20.81
N TRP A 78 3.01 2.29 -21.69
CA TRP A 78 4.34 2.86 -21.49
C TRP A 78 4.35 4.39 -21.60
N THR A 79 5.20 5.02 -20.78
CA THR A 79 5.48 6.46 -20.96
C THR A 79 6.08 6.73 -22.33
N SER A 80 5.64 7.83 -22.97
CA SER A 80 6.14 8.32 -24.26
C SER A 80 6.25 9.85 -24.25
N GLU A 81 6.74 10.44 -25.31
CA GLU A 81 6.75 11.91 -25.46
C GLU A 81 5.33 12.47 -25.52
N GLU A 82 4.41 11.74 -26.16
CA GLU A 82 3.01 12.12 -26.34
C GLU A 82 2.18 11.86 -25.07
N TYR A 83 2.42 10.73 -24.41
CA TYR A 83 1.66 10.30 -23.21
C TYR A 83 2.59 10.06 -22.04
N LYS A 84 2.89 11.13 -21.28
CA LYS A 84 3.74 11.02 -20.09
C LYS A 84 2.98 10.39 -18.94
N ASN A 85 3.57 9.34 -18.38
CA ASN A 85 3.12 8.66 -17.17
C ASN A 85 4.32 8.05 -16.42
N ASP A 86 4.08 7.38 -15.29
CA ASP A 86 5.14 6.80 -14.46
C ASP A 86 5.48 5.33 -14.79
N ASN A 87 4.96 4.77 -15.91
CA ASN A 87 5.32 3.42 -16.35
C ASN A 87 6.59 3.47 -17.21
N LYS A 88 7.72 3.65 -16.56
CA LYS A 88 9.03 3.74 -17.20
C LYS A 88 9.61 2.35 -17.45
N PRO A 89 10.15 2.08 -18.64
CA PRO A 89 10.77 0.79 -18.92
C PRO A 89 12.15 0.66 -18.29
N VAL A 90 12.50 -0.58 -17.94
CA VAL A 90 13.85 -1.02 -17.61
C VAL A 90 14.14 -2.30 -18.38
N THR A 91 15.43 -2.54 -18.74
CA THR A 91 15.82 -3.74 -19.48
C THR A 91 15.82 -4.99 -18.60
N THR A 92 15.76 -6.15 -19.26
CA THR A 92 15.88 -7.45 -18.56
C THR A 92 17.25 -7.61 -17.91
N GLU A 93 18.30 -7.06 -18.48
CA GLU A 93 19.67 -7.08 -17.96
C GLU A 93 19.75 -6.25 -16.67
N ALA A 94 19.25 -5.03 -16.69
CA ALA A 94 19.18 -4.17 -15.50
C ALA A 94 18.34 -4.83 -14.39
N TRP A 95 17.22 -5.46 -14.74
CA TRP A 95 16.43 -6.24 -13.79
C TRP A 95 17.23 -7.34 -13.09
N LYS A 96 18.00 -8.14 -13.84
CA LYS A 96 18.82 -9.21 -13.27
C LYS A 96 19.84 -8.66 -12.27
N GLU A 97 20.46 -7.54 -12.58
CA GLU A 97 21.43 -6.89 -11.71
C GLU A 97 20.78 -6.37 -10.42
N LEU A 98 19.65 -5.67 -10.54
CA LEU A 98 18.91 -5.14 -9.39
C LEU A 98 18.37 -6.26 -8.48
N LYS A 99 17.87 -7.35 -9.07
CA LYS A 99 17.45 -8.53 -8.31
C LYS A 99 18.64 -9.21 -7.60
N ALA A 100 19.79 -9.31 -8.27
CA ALA A 100 21.00 -9.87 -7.65
C ALA A 100 21.49 -8.98 -6.49
N LEU A 101 21.40 -7.65 -6.64
CA LEU A 101 21.72 -6.71 -5.56
C LEU A 101 20.79 -6.88 -4.36
N ALA A 102 19.46 -6.98 -4.59
CA ALA A 102 18.51 -7.24 -3.52
C ALA A 102 18.76 -8.58 -2.82
N ALA A 103 18.99 -9.65 -3.58
CA ALA A 103 19.27 -10.96 -3.02
C ALA A 103 20.59 -10.98 -2.22
N LYS A 104 21.62 -10.28 -2.68
CA LYS A 104 22.90 -10.10 -1.96
C LYS A 104 22.68 -9.36 -0.64
N GLU A 105 21.93 -8.26 -0.65
CA GLU A 105 21.61 -7.48 0.56
C GLU A 105 20.86 -8.35 1.59
N LEU A 106 19.89 -9.13 1.14
CA LEU A 106 19.08 -9.99 2.00
C LEU A 106 19.80 -11.29 2.43
N SER A 107 21.00 -11.56 1.92
CA SER A 107 21.78 -12.74 2.28
C SER A 107 22.59 -12.54 3.58
N ASN A 108 22.94 -13.65 4.25
CA ASN A 108 23.80 -13.70 5.45
C ASN A 108 23.29 -12.90 6.65
N LYS A 109 21.97 -12.79 6.82
CA LYS A 109 21.36 -12.06 7.93
C LYS A 109 20.07 -12.71 8.42
N LYS A 110 19.50 -12.19 9.50
CA LYS A 110 18.14 -12.49 9.94
C LYS A 110 17.14 -11.81 9.02
N LEU A 111 16.12 -12.55 8.60
CA LEU A 111 15.06 -12.07 7.71
C LEU A 111 13.68 -12.28 8.31
N TYR A 112 12.78 -11.40 7.95
CA TYR A 112 11.34 -11.49 8.20
C TYR A 112 10.65 -11.84 6.89
N VAL A 113 9.88 -12.92 6.89
CA VAL A 113 9.12 -13.35 5.71
C VAL A 113 7.65 -13.38 6.08
N VAL A 114 6.83 -12.67 5.32
CA VAL A 114 5.38 -12.62 5.52
C VAL A 114 4.70 -13.09 4.24
N ASP A 115 3.82 -14.06 4.39
CA ASP A 115 2.92 -14.54 3.35
C ASP A 115 1.55 -13.93 3.55
N GLY A 116 0.96 -13.36 2.50
CA GLY A 116 -0.32 -12.69 2.55
C GLY A 116 -1.09 -12.76 1.24
N TYR A 117 -2.39 -12.48 1.32
CA TYR A 117 -3.21 -12.32 0.13
C TYR A 117 -3.41 -10.83 -0.17
N CYS A 118 -3.24 -10.44 -1.44
CA CYS A 118 -3.73 -9.19 -1.97
C CYS A 118 -5.05 -9.48 -2.70
N GLY A 119 -6.18 -9.11 -2.08
CA GLY A 119 -7.53 -9.38 -2.55
C GLY A 119 -8.31 -10.38 -1.70
N ALA A 120 -9.51 -9.98 -1.27
CA ALA A 120 -10.40 -10.79 -0.44
C ALA A 120 -11.13 -11.88 -1.23
N ASN A 121 -11.17 -11.81 -2.56
CA ASN A 121 -11.71 -12.88 -3.39
C ASN A 121 -10.60 -13.92 -3.71
N LYS A 122 -10.71 -15.10 -3.10
CA LYS A 122 -9.70 -16.17 -3.25
C LYS A 122 -9.49 -16.63 -4.70
N ALA A 123 -10.49 -16.49 -5.57
CA ALA A 123 -10.38 -16.88 -6.98
C ALA A 123 -9.48 -15.91 -7.79
N THR A 124 -9.30 -14.70 -7.32
CA THR A 124 -8.64 -13.60 -8.06
C THR A 124 -7.53 -12.92 -7.29
N CYS A 125 -7.32 -13.24 -6.01
CA CYS A 125 -6.25 -12.70 -5.20
C CYS A 125 -4.87 -13.07 -5.73
N LEU A 126 -3.87 -12.27 -5.39
CA LEU A 126 -2.45 -12.67 -5.48
C LEU A 126 -1.99 -13.21 -4.13
N LYS A 127 -1.33 -14.37 -4.16
CA LYS A 127 -0.59 -14.92 -3.02
C LYS A 127 0.81 -14.31 -3.06
N VAL A 128 1.12 -13.46 -2.09
CA VAL A 128 2.36 -12.67 -2.10
C VAL A 128 3.25 -13.10 -0.95
N ARG A 129 4.54 -13.30 -1.24
CA ARG A 129 5.59 -13.47 -0.25
C ARG A 129 6.45 -12.24 -0.20
N PHE A 130 6.53 -11.63 0.97
CA PHE A 130 7.39 -10.49 1.24
C PHE A 130 8.62 -10.97 2.00
N ILE A 131 9.81 -10.61 1.51
CA ILE A 131 11.10 -10.95 2.13
C ILE A 131 11.78 -9.64 2.51
N MET A 132 12.02 -9.44 3.81
CA MET A 132 12.46 -8.17 4.38
C MET A 132 13.54 -8.40 5.44
N GLU A 133 14.39 -7.38 5.65
CA GLU A 133 15.43 -7.37 6.67
C GLU A 133 15.06 -6.56 7.92
N VAL A 134 13.89 -5.89 7.94
CA VAL A 134 13.45 -4.98 9.00
C VAL A 134 12.12 -5.44 9.60
N ALA A 135 12.07 -5.56 10.93
CA ALA A 135 10.92 -6.10 11.66
C ALA A 135 9.64 -5.28 11.45
N TRP A 136 9.71 -3.95 11.59
CA TRP A 136 8.54 -3.10 11.45
C TRP A 136 7.98 -3.08 10.01
N GLN A 137 8.80 -3.36 9.00
CA GLN A 137 8.30 -3.52 7.63
C GLN A 137 7.46 -4.80 7.50
N ALA A 138 7.83 -5.86 8.23
CA ALA A 138 6.97 -7.04 8.35
C ALA A 138 5.69 -6.75 9.13
N HIS A 139 5.74 -5.90 10.16
CA HIS A 139 4.55 -5.41 10.85
C HIS A 139 3.63 -4.64 9.89
N PHE A 140 4.16 -3.71 9.11
CA PHE A 140 3.42 -2.99 8.09
C PHE A 140 2.72 -3.94 7.10
N VAL A 141 3.43 -4.91 6.55
CA VAL A 141 2.87 -5.93 5.64
C VAL A 141 1.79 -6.76 6.33
N THR A 142 2.00 -7.14 7.59
CA THR A 142 1.02 -7.89 8.39
C THR A 142 -0.26 -7.10 8.62
N ASN A 143 -0.17 -5.77 8.75
CA ASN A 143 -1.34 -4.90 8.81
C ASN A 143 -2.05 -4.80 7.46
N MET A 144 -1.28 -4.62 6.37
CA MET A 144 -1.85 -4.22 5.09
C MET A 144 -2.37 -5.35 4.24
N PHE A 145 -1.88 -6.60 4.42
CA PHE A 145 -2.30 -7.73 3.58
C PHE A 145 -3.19 -8.70 4.35
N ILE A 146 -4.10 -9.36 3.63
CA ILE A 146 -5.00 -10.34 4.23
C ILE A 146 -4.18 -11.55 4.67
N ARG A 147 -4.31 -11.92 5.92
CA ARG A 147 -3.56 -13.00 6.53
C ARG A 147 -4.18 -14.34 6.19
N PRO A 148 -3.40 -15.30 5.66
CA PRO A 148 -3.84 -16.67 5.50
C PRO A 148 -4.12 -17.32 6.87
N SER A 149 -5.03 -18.28 6.92
CA SER A 149 -5.18 -19.15 8.10
C SER A 149 -3.95 -20.04 8.28
N LYS A 150 -3.83 -20.68 9.46
CA LYS A 150 -2.72 -21.61 9.72
C LYS A 150 -2.71 -22.78 8.72
N GLU A 151 -3.87 -23.28 8.38
CA GLU A 151 -4.06 -24.37 7.43
C GLU A 151 -3.66 -23.94 6.01
N GLU A 152 -4.00 -22.71 5.61
CA GLU A 152 -3.60 -22.14 4.31
C GLU A 152 -2.11 -21.93 4.22
N LEU A 153 -1.44 -21.59 5.32
CA LEU A 153 0.01 -21.40 5.37
C LEU A 153 0.80 -22.72 5.21
N GLU A 154 0.22 -23.87 5.55
CA GLU A 154 0.88 -25.17 5.40
C GLU A 154 1.17 -25.53 3.94
N SER A 155 0.33 -25.05 3.02
CA SER A 155 0.44 -25.27 1.57
C SER A 155 0.59 -23.97 0.77
N PHE A 156 1.08 -22.91 1.39
CA PHE A 156 1.18 -21.61 0.74
C PHE A 156 2.30 -21.58 -0.29
N GLU A 157 1.91 -21.52 -1.56
CA GLU A 157 2.84 -21.26 -2.66
C GLU A 157 2.54 -19.86 -3.22
N PRO A 158 3.51 -18.93 -3.16
CA PRO A 158 3.30 -17.56 -3.62
C PRO A 158 3.20 -17.46 -5.14
N ASP A 159 2.29 -16.60 -5.60
CA ASP A 159 2.17 -16.21 -7.00
C ASP A 159 3.12 -15.05 -7.33
N PHE A 160 3.48 -14.25 -6.32
CA PHE A 160 4.29 -13.04 -6.45
C PHE A 160 5.29 -12.90 -5.30
N ILE A 161 6.51 -12.44 -5.61
CA ILE A 161 7.59 -12.27 -4.62
C ILE A 161 7.98 -10.80 -4.53
N VAL A 162 8.09 -10.27 -3.31
CA VAL A 162 8.61 -8.93 -3.03
C VAL A 162 9.92 -9.04 -2.27
N TYR A 163 10.99 -8.51 -2.85
CA TYR A 163 12.29 -8.35 -2.22
C TYR A 163 12.40 -6.92 -1.72
N ASN A 164 12.30 -6.70 -0.41
CA ASN A 164 12.41 -5.38 0.18
C ASN A 164 13.77 -5.23 0.89
N ALA A 165 14.75 -4.71 0.15
CA ALA A 165 16.14 -4.52 0.57
C ALA A 165 16.41 -3.03 0.78
N SER A 166 15.80 -2.45 1.84
CA SER A 166 15.79 -1.01 2.11
C SER A 166 17.19 -0.39 2.32
N LYS A 167 18.19 -1.20 2.69
CA LYS A 167 19.55 -0.73 2.95
C LYS A 167 20.43 -0.73 1.70
N ALA A 168 20.04 -1.46 0.65
CA ALA A 168 20.82 -1.55 -0.58
C ALA A 168 20.68 -0.30 -1.44
N LYS A 169 21.79 0.28 -1.89
CA LYS A 169 21.85 1.41 -2.82
C LYS A 169 22.28 0.95 -4.19
N VAL A 170 21.70 1.53 -5.23
CA VAL A 170 22.10 1.29 -6.63
C VAL A 170 23.14 2.32 -7.04
N GLU A 171 24.43 2.04 -6.78
CA GLU A 171 25.50 3.00 -7.02
C GLU A 171 25.67 3.35 -8.51
N ASN A 172 25.48 2.37 -9.39
CA ASN A 172 25.60 2.51 -10.84
C ASN A 172 24.25 2.81 -11.53
N TYR A 173 23.33 3.47 -10.83
CA TYR A 173 21.97 3.73 -11.31
C TYR A 173 21.91 4.40 -12.69
N LYS A 174 22.88 5.27 -13.02
CA LYS A 174 22.92 5.96 -14.33
C LYS A 174 23.16 4.97 -15.47
N GLU A 175 24.03 3.99 -15.26
CA GLU A 175 24.38 2.96 -16.25
C GLU A 175 23.17 2.03 -16.51
N LEU A 176 22.34 1.82 -15.47
CA LEU A 176 21.10 1.03 -15.56
C LEU A 176 19.90 1.83 -16.07
N GLY A 177 20.07 3.12 -16.38
CA GLY A 177 18.98 3.98 -16.86
C GLY A 177 17.98 4.38 -15.78
N LEU A 178 18.36 4.34 -14.51
CA LEU A 178 17.52 4.69 -13.38
C LEU A 178 17.62 6.17 -13.02
N ASN A 179 16.64 6.66 -12.25
CA ASN A 179 16.56 8.07 -11.87
C ASN A 179 17.48 8.43 -10.69
N SER A 180 17.71 7.51 -9.77
CA SER A 180 18.51 7.72 -8.56
C SER A 180 19.07 6.39 -8.02
N GLU A 181 19.79 6.44 -6.90
CA GLU A 181 20.27 5.25 -6.15
C GLU A 181 19.11 4.39 -5.59
N THR A 182 17.87 4.87 -5.70
CA THR A 182 16.66 4.17 -5.26
C THR A 182 15.96 3.54 -6.46
N ALA A 183 15.45 2.33 -6.28
CA ALA A 183 14.71 1.63 -7.34
C ALA A 183 13.55 0.81 -6.77
N VAL A 184 12.38 0.98 -7.39
CA VAL A 184 11.20 0.15 -7.17
C VAL A 184 10.83 -0.45 -8.53
N VAL A 185 11.18 -1.72 -8.73
CA VAL A 185 11.13 -2.33 -10.05
C VAL A 185 10.24 -3.57 -10.05
N PHE A 186 9.39 -3.67 -11.05
CA PHE A 186 8.47 -4.80 -11.22
C PHE A 186 8.83 -5.62 -12.47
N ASN A 187 8.83 -6.94 -12.33
CA ASN A 187 8.88 -7.87 -13.44
C ASN A 187 7.55 -8.64 -13.52
N LEU A 188 6.76 -8.32 -14.53
CA LEU A 188 5.43 -8.91 -14.73
C LEU A 188 5.50 -10.36 -15.20
N THR A 189 6.56 -10.74 -15.90
CA THR A 189 6.80 -12.11 -16.40
C THR A 189 7.18 -13.05 -15.28
N THR A 190 8.15 -12.66 -14.43
CA THR A 190 8.59 -13.49 -13.30
C THR A 190 7.71 -13.28 -12.06
N LYS A 191 6.81 -12.28 -12.09
CA LYS A 191 5.93 -11.88 -10.98
C LYS A 191 6.72 -11.55 -9.71
N GLU A 192 7.61 -10.59 -9.85
CA GLU A 192 8.51 -10.18 -8.79
C GLU A 192 8.60 -8.65 -8.70
N GLN A 193 8.80 -8.15 -7.49
CA GLN A 193 9.13 -6.76 -7.20
C GLN A 193 10.43 -6.68 -6.41
N VAL A 194 11.29 -5.73 -6.76
CA VAL A 194 12.48 -5.37 -5.99
C VAL A 194 12.34 -3.94 -5.52
N ILE A 195 12.59 -3.71 -4.23
CA ILE A 195 12.58 -2.40 -3.57
C ILE A 195 13.96 -2.17 -2.96
N LEU A 196 14.64 -1.11 -3.40
CA LEU A 196 16.01 -0.77 -3.00
C LEU A 196 16.08 0.67 -2.50
N ASN A 197 16.81 0.90 -1.41
CA ASN A 197 17.15 2.22 -0.85
C ASN A 197 15.96 3.10 -0.46
N THR A 198 14.82 2.52 -0.13
CA THR A 198 13.70 3.24 0.49
C THR A 198 13.15 2.44 1.67
N TRP A 199 12.83 3.15 2.74
CA TRP A 199 12.27 2.57 3.96
C TRP A 199 10.74 2.68 4.01
N TYR A 200 10.14 3.47 3.11
CA TYR A 200 8.70 3.75 3.11
C TYR A 200 7.86 2.49 2.84
N GLY A 201 7.07 2.07 3.83
CA GLY A 201 6.25 0.86 3.75
C GLY A 201 5.24 0.86 2.60
N GLY A 202 4.75 2.04 2.25
CA GLY A 202 3.77 2.23 1.17
C GLY A 202 4.23 1.77 -0.22
N GLU A 203 5.54 1.56 -0.47
CA GLU A 203 6.03 1.00 -1.75
C GLU A 203 5.61 -0.47 -1.92
N MET A 204 5.59 -1.26 -0.83
CA MET A 204 5.10 -2.64 -0.87
C MET A 204 3.58 -2.68 -1.12
N LYS A 205 2.81 -1.85 -0.37
CA LYS A 205 1.36 -1.76 -0.51
C LYS A 205 0.93 -1.34 -1.91
N LYS A 206 1.40 -0.18 -2.35
CA LYS A 206 1.02 0.39 -3.66
C LYS A 206 1.64 -0.40 -4.82
N GLY A 207 2.75 -1.10 -4.59
CA GLY A 207 3.30 -2.04 -5.54
C GLY A 207 2.30 -3.15 -5.87
N MET A 208 1.72 -3.78 -4.87
CA MET A 208 0.74 -4.84 -5.07
C MET A 208 -0.57 -4.30 -5.66
N PHE A 209 -1.00 -3.09 -5.28
CA PHE A 209 -2.11 -2.44 -5.95
C PHE A 209 -1.85 -2.25 -7.46
N SER A 210 -0.65 -1.80 -7.84
CA SER A 210 -0.27 -1.70 -9.26
C SER A 210 -0.34 -3.06 -9.97
N MET A 211 0.03 -4.15 -9.30
CA MET A 211 -0.09 -5.50 -9.85
C MET A 211 -1.55 -5.94 -10.01
N MET A 212 -2.42 -5.63 -9.02
CA MET A 212 -3.85 -5.90 -9.16
C MET A 212 -4.46 -5.09 -10.30
N ASN A 213 -4.06 -3.82 -10.47
CA ASN A 213 -4.46 -2.97 -11.60
C ASN A 213 -3.99 -3.49 -12.95
N TYR A 214 -2.90 -4.24 -12.99
CA TYR A 214 -2.43 -4.88 -14.21
C TYR A 214 -3.14 -6.23 -14.47
N PHE A 215 -3.17 -7.14 -13.49
CA PHE A 215 -3.64 -8.49 -13.71
C PHE A 215 -5.18 -8.61 -13.76
N ASN A 216 -5.92 -7.83 -12.97
CA ASN A 216 -7.37 -7.95 -12.88
C ASN A 216 -8.10 -7.49 -14.14
N PRO A 217 -7.77 -6.34 -14.77
CA PRO A 217 -8.40 -5.95 -16.03
C PRO A 217 -8.20 -6.96 -17.16
N LEU A 218 -7.05 -7.64 -17.21
CA LEU A 218 -6.78 -8.72 -18.18
C LEU A 218 -7.70 -9.95 -17.96
N ARG A 219 -8.32 -10.06 -16.80
CA ARG A 219 -9.30 -11.11 -16.44
C ARG A 219 -10.75 -10.61 -16.48
N GLY A 220 -10.98 -9.36 -16.94
CA GLY A 220 -12.31 -8.74 -16.98
C GLY A 220 -12.83 -8.28 -15.61
N ILE A 221 -11.95 -8.08 -14.63
CA ILE A 221 -12.27 -7.61 -13.28
C ILE A 221 -11.90 -6.14 -13.18
N ALA A 222 -12.82 -5.30 -12.73
CA ALA A 222 -12.50 -3.89 -12.47
C ALA A 222 -11.58 -3.78 -11.25
N SER A 223 -10.51 -2.99 -11.39
CA SER A 223 -9.60 -2.65 -10.30
C SER A 223 -9.70 -1.15 -10.04
N MET A 224 -9.88 -0.75 -8.77
CA MET A 224 -10.33 0.60 -8.43
C MET A 224 -9.58 1.16 -7.23
N HIS A 225 -9.13 2.41 -7.36
CA HIS A 225 -8.65 3.22 -6.23
C HIS A 225 -9.85 3.94 -5.62
N CYS A 226 -10.55 3.26 -4.76
CA CYS A 226 -11.75 3.76 -4.10
C CYS A 226 -11.87 3.16 -2.70
N SER A 227 -12.56 3.83 -1.79
CA SER A 227 -13.10 3.18 -0.60
C SER A 227 -14.47 2.58 -0.88
N ALA A 228 -14.90 1.63 -0.04
CA ALA A 228 -16.18 0.97 -0.20
C ALA A 228 -16.81 0.64 1.16
N ASN A 229 -18.13 0.77 1.23
CA ASN A 229 -18.93 0.33 2.35
C ASN A 229 -20.24 -0.31 1.88
N THR A 230 -20.95 -0.96 2.79
CA THR A 230 -22.26 -1.53 2.55
C THR A 230 -23.24 -1.10 3.63
N ASN A 231 -24.55 -1.17 3.36
CA ASN A 231 -25.55 -0.96 4.41
C ASN A 231 -25.44 -2.05 5.50
N MET A 232 -26.11 -1.87 6.63
CA MET A 232 -26.01 -2.79 7.78
C MET A 232 -26.53 -4.20 7.43
N GLU A 233 -27.45 -4.33 6.50
CA GLU A 233 -28.05 -5.57 5.98
C GLU A 233 -27.19 -6.26 4.92
N GLU A 234 -26.09 -5.62 4.46
CA GLU A 234 -25.19 -6.13 3.42
C GLU A 234 -25.89 -6.46 2.08
N THR A 235 -26.90 -5.65 1.70
CA THR A 235 -27.68 -5.83 0.47
C THR A 235 -27.28 -4.88 -0.65
N GLU A 236 -26.55 -3.79 -0.34
CA GLU A 236 -26.09 -2.81 -1.32
C GLU A 236 -24.80 -2.14 -0.87
N SER A 237 -23.88 -1.96 -1.81
CA SER A 237 -22.61 -1.28 -1.58
C SER A 237 -22.60 0.12 -2.19
N ALA A 238 -21.76 0.99 -1.60
CA ALA A 238 -21.36 2.28 -2.15
C ALA A 238 -19.86 2.31 -2.30
N ILE A 239 -19.38 2.90 -3.41
CA ILE A 239 -17.95 3.10 -3.68
C ILE A 239 -17.65 4.60 -3.81
N PHE A 240 -16.49 5.02 -3.28
CA PHE A 240 -16.09 6.41 -3.18
C PHE A 240 -14.77 6.61 -3.89
N PHE A 241 -14.77 7.34 -5.00
CA PHE A 241 -13.59 7.69 -5.74
C PHE A 241 -13.02 9.04 -5.31
N GLY A 242 -11.72 9.15 -5.24
CA GLY A 242 -10.98 10.37 -4.90
C GLY A 242 -9.51 10.06 -4.66
N LEU A 243 -8.64 11.05 -4.79
CA LEU A 243 -7.22 10.88 -4.48
C LEU A 243 -6.98 10.82 -2.95
N SER A 244 -5.75 10.51 -2.56
CA SER A 244 -5.35 10.47 -1.15
C SER A 244 -5.66 11.80 -0.45
N GLY A 245 -6.32 11.74 0.71
CA GLY A 245 -6.67 12.90 1.53
C GLY A 245 -7.94 13.67 1.10
N THR A 246 -8.67 13.21 0.07
CA THR A 246 -9.92 13.86 -0.36
C THR A 246 -11.13 13.52 0.52
N GLY A 247 -10.96 12.67 1.53
CA GLY A 247 -12.03 12.28 2.46
C GLY A 247 -12.66 10.92 2.16
N LYS A 248 -12.07 10.07 1.29
CA LYS A 248 -12.58 8.71 1.02
C LYS A 248 -12.77 7.91 2.30
N THR A 249 -11.72 7.81 3.12
CA THR A 249 -11.74 7.05 4.37
C THR A 249 -12.79 7.62 5.33
N THR A 250 -12.77 8.93 5.56
CA THR A 250 -13.70 9.61 6.46
C THR A 250 -15.17 9.38 6.08
N LEU A 251 -15.49 9.45 4.78
CA LEU A 251 -16.88 9.27 4.33
C LEU A 251 -17.31 7.80 4.28
N SER A 252 -16.38 6.87 4.08
CA SER A 252 -16.70 5.43 4.02
C SER A 252 -16.83 4.79 5.40
N THR A 253 -16.22 5.36 6.44
CA THR A 253 -16.29 4.90 7.84
C THR A 253 -17.51 5.45 8.59
N ASP A 254 -18.68 5.51 7.94
CA ASP A 254 -19.93 5.91 8.58
C ASP A 254 -20.37 4.85 9.60
N PRO A 255 -20.68 5.20 10.88
CA PRO A 255 -21.11 4.25 11.90
C PRO A 255 -22.45 3.55 11.58
N LYS A 256 -23.21 4.06 10.61
CA LYS A 256 -24.48 3.46 10.12
C LYS A 256 -24.27 2.52 8.92
N ARG A 257 -23.03 2.30 8.52
CA ARG A 257 -22.68 1.41 7.41
C ARG A 257 -21.50 0.53 7.82
N LYS A 258 -21.30 -0.60 7.13
CA LYS A 258 -20.16 -1.48 7.39
C LYS A 258 -19.07 -1.21 6.35
N LEU A 259 -17.86 -0.95 6.80
CA LEU A 259 -16.70 -0.76 5.95
C LEU A 259 -16.34 -2.07 5.24
N ILE A 260 -16.15 -2.04 3.91
CA ILE A 260 -15.53 -3.10 3.13
C ILE A 260 -14.01 -2.86 3.10
N GLY A 261 -13.59 -1.63 2.79
CA GLY A 261 -12.21 -1.17 2.83
C GLY A 261 -12.10 0.33 2.52
N ASP A 262 -10.96 0.92 2.83
CA ASP A 262 -10.79 2.37 2.80
C ASP A 262 -10.08 2.92 1.55
N ASP A 263 -9.40 2.07 0.72
CA ASP A 263 -8.54 2.60 -0.35
C ASP A 263 -8.57 1.82 -1.68
N GLU A 264 -8.51 0.49 -1.68
CA GLU A 264 -8.25 -0.32 -2.89
C GLU A 264 -9.20 -1.51 -3.02
N HIS A 265 -9.93 -1.58 -4.13
CA HIS A 265 -10.96 -2.60 -4.34
C HIS A 265 -10.96 -3.18 -5.75
N GLY A 266 -11.42 -4.44 -5.83
CA GLY A 266 -11.85 -5.08 -7.06
C GLY A 266 -13.37 -5.16 -7.14
N TRP A 267 -13.90 -5.26 -8.36
CA TRP A 267 -15.30 -5.50 -8.61
C TRP A 267 -15.45 -6.55 -9.72
N ASP A 268 -15.97 -7.69 -9.37
CA ASP A 268 -16.22 -8.82 -10.25
C ASP A 268 -17.70 -9.19 -10.32
N ASN A 269 -18.02 -10.36 -10.85
CA ASN A 269 -19.39 -10.85 -10.97
C ASN A 269 -20.07 -11.20 -9.63
N GLU A 270 -19.30 -11.27 -8.53
CA GLU A 270 -19.84 -11.56 -7.19
C GLU A 270 -20.06 -10.29 -6.36
N GLY A 271 -19.47 -9.15 -6.77
CA GLY A 271 -19.58 -7.89 -6.07
C GLY A 271 -18.24 -7.18 -5.85
N VAL A 272 -18.21 -6.27 -4.89
CA VAL A 272 -17.03 -5.47 -4.53
C VAL A 272 -16.22 -6.20 -3.46
N PHE A 273 -14.89 -6.23 -3.59
CA PHE A 273 -14.00 -6.85 -2.62
C PHE A 273 -12.75 -6.01 -2.36
N ASN A 274 -12.32 -5.99 -1.11
CA ASN A 274 -11.12 -5.27 -0.69
C ASN A 274 -9.85 -6.01 -1.12
N TYR A 275 -8.79 -5.27 -1.48
CA TYR A 275 -7.47 -5.84 -1.72
C TYR A 275 -6.66 -6.00 -0.44
N GLU A 276 -7.04 -5.31 0.62
CA GLU A 276 -6.24 -5.13 1.82
C GLU A 276 -6.82 -5.85 3.05
N GLY A 277 -5.92 -6.15 4.01
CA GLY A 277 -6.25 -6.71 5.31
C GLY A 277 -6.32 -5.67 6.44
N GLY A 278 -6.07 -4.41 6.12
CA GLY A 278 -6.06 -3.29 7.05
C GLY A 278 -6.26 -1.96 6.36
N CYS A 279 -6.04 -0.89 7.11
CA CYS A 279 -6.18 0.48 6.65
C CYS A 279 -4.86 1.24 6.77
N TYR A 280 -4.64 2.20 5.88
CA TYR A 280 -3.44 3.04 5.85
C TYR A 280 -3.83 4.51 5.77
N ALA A 281 -4.11 5.10 6.91
CA ALA A 281 -4.64 6.46 7.02
C ALA A 281 -3.55 7.52 7.20
N LYS A 282 -3.84 8.75 6.75
CA LYS A 282 -3.05 9.95 7.04
C LYS A 282 -3.45 10.44 8.44
N VAL A 283 -2.47 10.81 9.27
CA VAL A 283 -2.72 11.22 10.66
C VAL A 283 -2.20 12.62 11.01
N ILE A 284 -1.76 13.40 10.00
CA ILE A 284 -1.45 14.81 10.25
C ILE A 284 -2.71 15.57 10.68
N ASN A 285 -2.60 16.33 11.78
CA ASN A 285 -3.72 17.02 12.42
C ASN A 285 -4.90 16.10 12.80
N LEU A 286 -4.64 14.81 13.04
CA LEU A 286 -5.69 13.88 13.47
C LEU A 286 -6.32 14.36 14.77
N ASP A 287 -7.64 14.48 14.74
CA ASP A 287 -8.45 14.91 15.89
C ASP A 287 -9.46 13.83 16.26
N LYS A 288 -9.54 13.54 17.55
CA LYS A 288 -10.38 12.46 18.09
C LYS A 288 -11.88 12.68 17.88
N GLU A 289 -12.33 13.92 17.84
CA GLU A 289 -13.75 14.24 17.71
C GLU A 289 -14.20 14.18 16.25
N SER A 290 -13.33 14.60 15.33
CA SER A 290 -13.63 14.63 13.89
C SER A 290 -13.40 13.29 13.19
N GLU A 291 -12.39 12.50 13.64
CA GLU A 291 -12.03 11.20 13.06
C GLU A 291 -11.86 10.11 14.14
N PRO A 292 -12.93 9.80 14.90
CA PRO A 292 -12.87 8.91 16.05
C PRO A 292 -12.45 7.47 15.68
N ASP A 293 -12.84 6.98 14.51
CA ASP A 293 -12.52 5.61 14.10
C ASP A 293 -11.03 5.44 13.86
N ILE A 294 -10.39 6.39 13.16
CA ILE A 294 -8.94 6.37 12.92
C ILE A 294 -8.19 6.53 14.25
N TYR A 295 -8.60 7.51 15.08
CA TYR A 295 -7.96 7.75 16.37
C TYR A 295 -8.02 6.53 17.29
N ASN A 296 -9.17 5.88 17.42
CA ASN A 296 -9.38 4.71 18.27
C ASN A 296 -8.71 3.44 17.70
N ALA A 297 -8.39 3.43 16.40
CA ALA A 297 -7.63 2.36 15.78
C ALA A 297 -6.13 2.42 16.11
N ILE A 298 -5.62 3.58 16.59
CA ILE A 298 -4.23 3.76 17.01
C ILE A 298 -4.07 3.17 18.42
N LYS A 299 -3.75 1.89 18.47
CA LYS A 299 -3.53 1.12 19.70
C LYS A 299 -2.49 0.04 19.41
N ARG A 300 -2.28 -0.89 20.36
CA ARG A 300 -1.41 -2.05 20.12
C ARG A 300 -1.74 -2.70 18.75
N ASP A 301 -0.71 -3.10 18.00
CA ASP A 301 -0.74 -3.65 16.66
C ASP A 301 -0.98 -2.61 15.53
N ALA A 302 -1.12 -1.33 15.86
CA ALA A 302 -1.01 -0.26 14.88
C ALA A 302 0.45 0.21 14.77
N LEU A 303 0.84 0.63 13.55
CA LEU A 303 2.17 1.14 13.22
C LEU A 303 2.05 2.56 12.67
N LEU A 304 2.64 3.52 13.38
CA LEU A 304 2.77 4.91 12.96
C LEU A 304 4.06 5.09 12.14
N GLU A 305 4.02 5.92 11.12
CA GLU A 305 5.19 6.28 10.31
C GLU A 305 5.37 7.80 10.28
N ASN A 306 6.59 8.23 10.66
CA ASN A 306 7.06 9.62 10.61
C ASN A 306 6.27 10.60 11.50
N VAL A 307 5.65 10.11 12.53
CA VAL A 307 4.95 10.94 13.52
C VAL A 307 5.95 11.40 14.58
N THR A 308 5.83 12.64 15.04
CA THR A 308 6.66 13.12 16.14
C THR A 308 6.16 12.56 17.46
N VAL A 309 7.08 11.93 18.20
CA VAL A 309 6.80 11.31 19.50
C VAL A 309 7.91 11.72 20.47
N ASP A 310 7.53 12.25 21.63
CA ASP A 310 8.47 12.65 22.67
C ASP A 310 9.11 11.46 23.42
N ALA A 311 10.03 11.76 24.33
CA ALA A 311 10.73 10.74 25.12
C ALA A 311 9.79 9.92 26.04
N ASN A 312 8.60 10.40 26.34
CA ASN A 312 7.60 9.75 27.17
C ASN A 312 6.57 8.96 26.33
N GLY A 313 6.72 8.95 25.00
CA GLY A 313 5.80 8.30 24.09
C GLY A 313 4.59 9.13 23.70
N LYS A 314 4.54 10.41 24.07
CA LYS A 314 3.43 11.31 23.72
C LYS A 314 3.50 11.68 22.26
N ILE A 315 2.38 11.56 21.57
CA ILE A 315 2.23 11.81 20.14
C ILE A 315 1.88 13.27 19.88
N ASP A 316 2.54 13.90 18.89
CA ASP A 316 2.13 15.18 18.33
C ASP A 316 1.70 15.01 16.88
N PHE A 317 0.39 14.90 16.65
CA PHE A 317 -0.19 14.80 15.30
C PHE A 317 -0.14 16.12 14.52
N ALA A 318 0.08 17.26 15.16
CA ALA A 318 0.14 18.55 14.49
C ALA A 318 1.54 18.89 13.96
N ASP A 319 2.58 18.20 14.43
CA ASP A 319 3.95 18.48 14.01
C ASP A 319 4.21 18.03 12.57
N LYS A 320 4.65 18.96 11.75
CA LYS A 320 4.99 18.80 10.33
C LYS A 320 6.50 18.82 10.06
N SER A 321 7.31 18.86 11.09
CA SER A 321 8.77 19.03 10.96
C SER A 321 9.45 17.92 10.16
N VAL A 322 8.90 16.70 10.23
CA VAL A 322 9.37 15.55 9.46
C VAL A 322 8.67 15.52 8.09
N THR A 323 7.35 15.55 8.07
CA THR A 323 6.52 15.51 6.86
C THR A 323 5.06 15.83 7.17
N GLU A 324 4.34 16.32 6.19
CA GLU A 324 2.87 16.37 6.23
C GLU A 324 2.22 15.01 5.90
N ASN A 325 3.01 13.99 5.49
CA ASN A 325 2.54 12.66 5.15
C ASN A 325 2.74 11.65 6.29
N THR A 326 2.46 12.08 7.52
CA THR A 326 2.42 11.16 8.65
C THR A 326 1.33 10.12 8.46
N ARG A 327 1.61 8.85 8.76
CA ARG A 327 0.72 7.72 8.48
C ARG A 327 0.53 6.82 9.69
N VAL A 328 -0.57 6.07 9.65
CA VAL A 328 -0.78 4.89 10.49
C VAL A 328 -1.28 3.74 9.64
N SER A 329 -0.71 2.55 9.82
CA SER A 329 -1.30 1.29 9.37
C SER A 329 -1.87 0.53 10.57
N TYR A 330 -3.03 -0.07 10.39
CA TYR A 330 -3.67 -0.92 11.39
C TYR A 330 -4.51 -2.01 10.74
N PRO A 331 -4.67 -3.17 11.41
CA PRO A 331 -5.51 -4.24 10.88
C PRO A 331 -6.98 -3.80 10.84
N ILE A 332 -7.72 -4.20 9.81
CA ILE A 332 -9.10 -3.73 9.59
C ILE A 332 -10.04 -4.00 10.77
N HIS A 333 -9.77 -5.03 11.57
CA HIS A 333 -10.58 -5.36 12.75
C HIS A 333 -10.44 -4.37 13.91
N HIS A 334 -9.54 -3.37 13.83
CA HIS A 334 -9.53 -2.24 14.75
C HIS A 334 -10.73 -1.32 14.57
N ILE A 335 -11.36 -1.34 13.39
CA ILE A 335 -12.63 -0.67 13.12
C ILE A 335 -13.79 -1.60 13.52
N GLU A 336 -14.78 -1.08 14.22
CA GLU A 336 -15.89 -1.89 14.75
C GLU A 336 -16.88 -2.29 13.65
N ASN A 337 -17.32 -1.34 12.84
CA ASN A 337 -18.30 -1.54 11.78
C ASN A 337 -17.65 -1.98 10.47
N ILE A 338 -17.21 -3.23 10.40
CA ILE A 338 -16.64 -3.83 9.18
C ILE A 338 -17.46 -5.02 8.72
N VAL A 339 -17.37 -5.34 7.44
CA VAL A 339 -17.92 -6.58 6.89
C VAL A 339 -17.09 -7.77 7.37
N LYS A 340 -17.75 -8.78 7.90
CA LYS A 340 -17.13 -10.01 8.42
C LYS A 340 -17.70 -11.24 7.75
N PRO A 341 -16.94 -12.34 7.66
CA PRO A 341 -15.55 -12.55 8.07
C PRO A 341 -14.53 -12.05 7.01
N ILE A 342 -15.00 -11.75 5.80
CA ILE A 342 -14.18 -11.39 4.64
C ILE A 342 -14.66 -10.03 4.13
N SER A 343 -13.73 -9.13 3.80
CA SER A 343 -14.01 -7.79 3.28
C SER A 343 -14.56 -7.83 1.83
N LYS A 344 -15.77 -8.34 1.68
CA LYS A 344 -16.54 -8.43 0.41
C LYS A 344 -17.95 -7.89 0.64
N GLY A 345 -18.51 -7.25 -0.37
CA GLY A 345 -19.87 -6.75 -0.36
C GLY A 345 -20.58 -6.99 -1.68
N PRO A 346 -21.91 -6.80 -1.74
CA PRO A 346 -22.69 -6.93 -2.96
C PRO A 346 -22.25 -5.89 -4.01
N HIS A 347 -22.82 -5.98 -5.21
CA HIS A 347 -22.61 -4.99 -6.26
C HIS A 347 -22.88 -3.57 -5.78
N ALA A 348 -22.01 -2.62 -6.18
CA ALA A 348 -22.23 -1.22 -5.87
C ALA A 348 -23.47 -0.68 -6.60
N LYS A 349 -24.34 -0.03 -5.84
CA LYS A 349 -25.50 0.70 -6.35
C LYS A 349 -25.27 2.21 -6.36
N GLN A 350 -24.36 2.70 -5.52
CA GLN A 350 -23.98 4.09 -5.45
C GLN A 350 -22.49 4.26 -5.80
N VAL A 351 -22.21 5.19 -6.69
CA VAL A 351 -20.85 5.59 -7.06
C VAL A 351 -20.71 7.08 -6.74
N ILE A 352 -19.77 7.42 -5.87
CA ILE A 352 -19.56 8.76 -5.36
C ILE A 352 -18.18 9.25 -5.82
N PHE A 353 -18.15 10.40 -6.52
CA PHE A 353 -16.92 11.07 -6.90
C PHE A 353 -16.65 12.24 -5.96
N LEU A 354 -15.49 12.22 -5.29
CA LEU A 354 -14.99 13.32 -4.47
C LEU A 354 -14.19 14.25 -5.38
N SER A 355 -14.87 15.25 -5.91
CA SER A 355 -14.34 16.21 -6.88
C SER A 355 -13.80 17.44 -6.19
N ALA A 356 -12.81 18.10 -6.80
CA ALA A 356 -12.36 19.41 -6.40
C ALA A 356 -13.25 20.51 -7.02
N ASP A 357 -13.49 21.57 -6.26
CA ASP A 357 -14.08 22.83 -6.78
C ASP A 357 -13.09 23.97 -6.56
N ALA A 358 -12.27 24.25 -7.57
CA ALA A 358 -11.25 25.29 -7.49
C ALA A 358 -11.82 26.71 -7.56
N PHE A 359 -13.07 26.90 -7.98
CA PHE A 359 -13.67 28.20 -8.26
C PHE A 359 -14.91 28.51 -7.42
N GLY A 360 -15.36 27.57 -6.58
CA GLY A 360 -16.56 27.71 -5.75
C GLY A 360 -17.86 27.80 -6.57
N VAL A 361 -17.91 27.13 -7.71
CA VAL A 361 -19.06 27.18 -8.66
C VAL A 361 -19.90 25.93 -8.67
N LEU A 362 -19.38 24.81 -8.13
CA LEU A 362 -20.11 23.55 -8.07
C LEU A 362 -21.04 23.51 -6.85
N PRO A 363 -22.24 22.91 -6.98
CA PRO A 363 -23.06 22.63 -5.82
C PRO A 363 -22.38 21.59 -4.91
N PRO A 364 -22.67 21.56 -3.61
CA PRO A 364 -22.08 20.59 -2.68
C PRO A 364 -22.30 19.14 -3.10
N VAL A 365 -23.42 18.82 -3.75
CA VAL A 365 -23.77 17.50 -4.28
C VAL A 365 -24.46 17.64 -5.62
N SER A 366 -24.06 16.84 -6.58
CA SER A 366 -24.71 16.71 -7.90
C SER A 366 -25.06 15.25 -8.17
N ILE A 367 -26.29 15.02 -8.63
CA ILE A 367 -26.69 13.69 -9.13
C ILE A 367 -26.41 13.63 -10.63
N LEU A 368 -25.57 12.69 -11.04
CA LEU A 368 -25.13 12.53 -12.41
C LEU A 368 -25.91 11.43 -13.12
N ASN A 369 -26.23 11.64 -14.39
CA ASN A 369 -26.70 10.57 -15.26
C ASN A 369 -25.51 9.67 -15.70
N PRO A 370 -25.74 8.50 -16.31
CA PRO A 370 -24.66 7.58 -16.69
C PRO A 370 -23.57 8.20 -17.59
N ALA A 371 -23.95 9.03 -18.55
CA ALA A 371 -23.00 9.70 -19.46
C ALA A 371 -22.13 10.74 -18.72
N GLN A 372 -22.73 11.52 -17.81
CA GLN A 372 -22.01 12.44 -16.95
C GLN A 372 -21.10 11.70 -16.01
N ALA A 373 -21.55 10.61 -15.40
CA ALA A 373 -20.73 9.78 -14.50
C ALA A 373 -19.51 9.23 -15.23
N GLN A 374 -19.68 8.71 -16.45
CA GLN A 374 -18.58 8.25 -17.30
C GLN A 374 -17.60 9.37 -17.63
N TYR A 375 -18.09 10.55 -17.98
CA TYR A 375 -17.24 11.72 -18.25
C TYR A 375 -16.42 12.12 -17.00
N TYR A 376 -17.06 12.22 -15.82
CA TYR A 376 -16.36 12.54 -14.59
C TYR A 376 -15.32 11.49 -14.20
N PHE A 377 -15.63 10.20 -14.36
CA PHE A 377 -14.69 9.12 -14.12
C PHE A 377 -13.47 9.21 -15.04
N LEU A 378 -13.69 9.43 -16.34
CA LEU A 378 -12.61 9.51 -17.33
C LEU A 378 -11.78 10.79 -17.20
N SER A 379 -12.39 11.93 -16.87
CA SER A 379 -11.66 13.19 -16.68
C SER A 379 -10.97 13.27 -15.33
N GLY A 380 -11.58 12.71 -14.27
CA GLY A 380 -10.99 12.56 -12.96
C GLY A 380 -10.48 13.87 -12.35
N PHE A 381 -11.24 14.98 -12.44
CA PHE A 381 -10.81 16.26 -11.87
C PHE A 381 -10.84 16.21 -10.34
N THR A 382 -9.68 16.38 -9.73
CA THR A 382 -9.48 16.30 -8.28
C THR A 382 -8.23 17.10 -7.88
N ALA A 383 -7.74 16.94 -6.66
CA ALA A 383 -6.51 17.57 -6.20
C ALA A 383 -5.53 16.56 -5.62
N LYS A 384 -4.24 16.68 -5.97
CA LYS A 384 -3.14 16.04 -5.23
C LYS A 384 -2.86 16.87 -3.98
N LEU A 385 -2.84 16.24 -2.82
CA LEU A 385 -2.55 16.92 -1.56
C LEU A 385 -1.04 16.88 -1.25
N ALA A 386 -0.59 17.89 -0.49
CA ALA A 386 0.79 18.00 -0.04
C ALA A 386 1.28 16.74 0.69
N GLY A 387 2.54 16.36 0.45
CA GLY A 387 3.23 15.27 1.13
C GLY A 387 2.82 13.85 0.71
N THR A 388 1.81 13.66 -0.13
CA THR A 388 1.38 12.31 -0.59
C THR A 388 2.36 11.68 -1.57
N GLU A 389 3.10 12.51 -2.31
CA GLU A 389 4.18 12.12 -3.20
C GLU A 389 5.40 13.03 -2.98
N ARG A 390 6.59 12.49 -3.19
CA ARG A 390 7.82 13.29 -3.06
C ARG A 390 7.82 14.46 -4.05
N GLY A 391 7.96 15.69 -3.52
CA GLY A 391 7.99 16.93 -4.29
C GLY A 391 6.64 17.64 -4.45
N ILE A 392 5.56 17.10 -3.91
CA ILE A 392 4.27 17.78 -3.82
C ILE A 392 4.21 18.48 -2.45
N THR A 393 4.36 19.80 -2.45
CA THR A 393 4.41 20.64 -1.23
C THR A 393 3.14 21.44 -1.01
N GLU A 394 2.29 21.57 -2.06
CA GLU A 394 1.02 22.30 -2.00
C GLU A 394 -0.09 21.51 -2.72
N PRO A 395 -1.37 21.67 -2.32
CA PRO A 395 -2.48 21.10 -3.05
C PRO A 395 -2.49 21.57 -4.51
N THR A 396 -2.48 20.64 -5.43
CA THR A 396 -2.41 20.93 -6.87
C THR A 396 -3.61 20.31 -7.57
N PRO A 397 -4.46 21.12 -8.25
CA PRO A 397 -5.53 20.61 -9.10
C PRO A 397 -4.96 19.69 -10.17
N THR A 398 -5.61 18.57 -10.40
CA THR A 398 -5.13 17.57 -11.36
C THR A 398 -6.31 16.89 -12.04
N PHE A 399 -6.06 16.47 -13.28
CA PHE A 399 -6.91 15.48 -13.94
C PHE A 399 -6.24 14.12 -13.75
N SER A 400 -6.84 13.28 -12.92
CA SER A 400 -6.42 11.90 -12.77
C SER A 400 -7.36 11.04 -13.60
N ALA A 401 -6.95 10.68 -14.78
CA ALA A 401 -7.75 9.85 -15.71
C ALA A 401 -8.13 8.51 -15.10
N CYS A 402 -7.55 8.16 -13.97
CA CYS A 402 -7.79 6.88 -13.34
C CYS A 402 -7.85 7.02 -11.84
N PHE A 403 -9.04 6.99 -11.32
CA PHE A 403 -9.24 6.48 -9.98
C PHE A 403 -8.85 4.98 -9.90
N GLY A 404 -8.25 4.41 -10.91
CA GLY A 404 -7.92 3.00 -11.04
C GLY A 404 -6.61 2.67 -11.74
N ALA A 405 -5.73 3.59 -12.05
CA ALA A 405 -4.46 3.21 -12.69
C ALA A 405 -3.29 3.99 -12.17
#